data_9b0c1de91dc45d114537f965b1381836
#
_entry.id   9b0c1de91dc45d114537f965b1381836
#
_cell.length_a   1.000
_cell.length_b   1.000
_cell.length_c   1.000
_cell.angle_alpha   90.00
_cell.angle_beta   90.00
_cell.angle_gamma   90.00
#
_symmetry.space_group_name_H-M   'P 1'
#
loop_
_entity.id
_entity.type
_entity.pdbx_description
1 polymer ?
#
loop_
_entity_poly.entity_id
_entity_poly.type
_entity_poly.pdbx_seq_one_letter_code
_entity_poly.pdbx_strand_id
1 'polypeptide(L)' 'MVEALTNRLREERAARGWTQAELADRAGVSRKTINTVENGVFVPSTILALRLARVLERPVEALFALADAAA' A
#
# COMPACT_ATOMS: atom_id res chain seq x y z
N MET A 1 -11.73 9.73 -18.39
CA MET A 1 -11.18 10.26 -17.14
C MET A 1 -10.49 9.14 -16.38
N VAL A 2 -9.32 9.40 -15.87
CA VAL A 2 -8.55 8.38 -15.16
C VAL A 2 -8.63 8.66 -13.66
N GLU A 3 -9.05 7.64 -12.92
CA GLU A 3 -9.04 7.73 -11.47
C GLU A 3 -7.64 7.42 -10.97
N ALA A 4 -7.22 8.14 -9.95
CA ALA A 4 -5.94 7.92 -9.32
C ALA A 4 -6.15 7.19 -7.98
N LEU A 5 -5.21 6.32 -7.65
CA LEU A 5 -5.22 5.61 -6.39
C LEU A 5 -4.22 6.27 -5.45
N THR A 6 -4.66 6.56 -4.24
CA THR A 6 -3.77 7.03 -3.18
C THR A 6 -3.58 5.92 -2.17
N ASN A 7 -2.48 5.98 -1.41
CA ASN A 7 -2.25 4.98 -0.38
C ASN A 7 -1.54 5.59 0.83
N ARG A 8 -1.67 4.91 1.96
CA ARG A 8 -1.05 5.31 3.21
C ARG A 8 -0.05 4.25 3.71
N LEU A 9 0.50 3.46 2.80
CA LEU A 9 1.40 2.38 3.19
C LEU A 9 2.64 2.90 3.91
N ARG A 10 3.21 4.00 3.43
CA ARG A 10 4.40 4.57 4.05
C ARG A 10 4.13 4.99 5.49
N GLU A 11 3.02 5.66 5.70
CA GLU A 11 2.64 6.13 7.04
C GLU A 11 2.37 4.96 7.97
N GLU A 12 1.64 3.94 7.50
CA GLU A 12 1.34 2.77 8.31
C GLU A 12 2.60 1.96 8.61
N ARG A 13 3.48 1.86 7.63
CA ARG A 13 4.77 1.19 7.81
C ARG A 13 5.62 1.93 8.83
N ALA A 14 5.71 3.25 8.67
CA ALA A 14 6.51 4.09 9.57
C ALA A 14 5.98 4.03 11.01
N ALA A 15 4.67 3.99 11.17
CA ALA A 15 4.06 3.90 12.49
C ALA A 15 4.46 2.61 13.23
N ARG A 16 4.84 1.57 12.48
CA ARG A 16 5.29 0.30 13.06
C ARG A 16 6.82 0.20 13.15
N GLY A 17 7.51 1.23 12.67
CA GLY A 17 8.97 1.22 12.65
C GLY A 17 9.55 0.23 11.65
N TRP A 18 8.80 -0.11 10.61
CA TRP A 18 9.26 -1.08 9.61
C TRP A 18 9.90 -0.39 8.42
N THR A 19 10.95 -1.02 7.89
CA THR A 19 11.53 -0.61 6.61
C THR A 19 10.67 -1.15 5.47
N GLN A 20 10.91 -0.66 4.26
CA GLN A 20 10.25 -1.23 3.07
C GLN A 20 10.57 -2.71 2.94
N ALA A 21 11.82 -3.10 3.23
CA ALA A 21 12.21 -4.51 3.16
C ALA A 21 11.43 -5.35 4.16
N GLU A 22 11.22 -4.84 5.36
CA GLU A 22 10.45 -5.56 6.38
C GLU A 22 9.00 -5.74 5.98
N LEU A 23 8.37 -4.68 5.44
CA LEU A 23 7.01 -4.81 4.96
C LEU A 23 6.93 -5.79 3.79
N ALA A 24 7.89 -5.72 2.87
CA ALA A 24 7.94 -6.62 1.72
C ALA A 24 8.03 -8.08 2.17
N ASP A 25 8.91 -8.35 3.14
CA ASP A 25 9.09 -9.68 3.66
C ASP A 25 7.80 -10.21 4.29
N ARG A 26 7.13 -9.39 5.09
CA ARG A 26 5.88 -9.78 5.74
C ARG A 26 4.75 -10.00 4.73
N ALA A 27 4.75 -9.23 3.65
CA ALA A 27 3.71 -9.34 2.61
C ALA A 27 4.05 -10.39 1.55
N GLY A 28 5.25 -10.96 1.60
CA GLY A 28 5.66 -11.98 0.64
C GLY A 28 5.92 -11.44 -0.75
N VAL A 29 6.41 -10.22 -0.86
CA VAL A 29 6.73 -9.58 -2.15
C VAL A 29 8.12 -8.96 -2.06
N SER A 30 8.62 -8.44 -3.18
CA SER A 30 9.91 -7.80 -3.21
C SER A 30 9.84 -6.37 -2.64
N ARG A 31 10.97 -5.90 -2.15
CA ARG A 31 11.09 -4.51 -1.70
C ARG A 31 10.76 -3.54 -2.82
N LYS A 32 11.14 -3.86 -4.05
CA LYS A 32 10.83 -3.03 -5.21
C LYS A 32 9.32 -2.88 -5.38
N THR A 33 8.57 -3.96 -5.19
CA THR A 33 7.12 -3.92 -5.27
C THR A 33 6.56 -2.93 -4.24
N ILE A 34 7.01 -3.01 -3.00
CA ILE A 34 6.55 -2.08 -1.96
C ILE A 34 6.90 -0.65 -2.33
N ASN A 35 8.12 -0.42 -2.80
CA ASN A 35 8.55 0.92 -3.18
C ASN A 35 7.67 1.50 -4.29
N THR A 36 7.39 0.73 -5.33
CA THR A 36 6.59 1.21 -6.46
C THR A 36 5.12 1.44 -6.06
N VAL A 37 4.59 0.61 -5.18
CA VAL A 37 3.22 0.82 -4.68
C VAL A 37 3.16 2.08 -3.81
N GLU A 38 4.10 2.25 -2.90
CA GLU A 38 4.12 3.42 -2.01
C GLU A 38 4.21 4.72 -2.80
N ASN A 39 4.96 4.70 -3.91
CA ASN A 39 5.17 5.89 -4.73
C ASN A 39 4.09 6.10 -5.79
N GLY A 40 3.07 5.25 -5.81
CA GLY A 40 1.97 5.40 -6.76
C GLY A 40 2.30 5.02 -8.19
N VAL A 41 3.43 4.35 -8.41
CA VAL A 41 3.86 3.93 -9.75
C VAL A 41 3.15 2.64 -10.16
N PHE A 42 2.84 1.78 -9.21
CA PHE A 42 2.26 0.49 -9.45
C PHE A 42 0.95 0.34 -8.67
N VAL A 43 -0.11 -0.04 -9.36
CA VAL A 43 -1.40 -0.34 -8.72
C VAL A 43 -1.36 -1.81 -8.30
N PRO A 44 -1.49 -2.10 -7.00
CA PRO A 44 -1.39 -3.48 -6.55
C PRO A 44 -2.59 -4.30 -7.02
N SER A 45 -2.37 -5.61 -7.18
CA SER A 45 -3.47 -6.53 -7.41
C SER A 45 -4.38 -6.56 -6.17
N THR A 46 -5.60 -7.02 -6.37
CA THR A 46 -6.52 -7.20 -5.24
C THR A 46 -5.92 -8.13 -4.19
N ILE A 47 -5.25 -9.19 -4.64
CA ILE A 47 -4.61 -10.13 -3.70
C ILE A 47 -3.54 -9.42 -2.88
N LEU A 48 -2.69 -8.62 -3.51
CA LEU A 48 -1.65 -7.91 -2.80
C LEU A 48 -2.24 -6.88 -1.83
N ALA A 49 -3.26 -6.15 -2.26
CA ALA A 49 -3.90 -5.16 -1.41
C ALA A 49 -4.49 -5.81 -0.15
N LEU A 50 -5.16 -6.94 -0.31
CA LEU A 50 -5.73 -7.66 0.84
C LEU A 50 -4.64 -8.24 1.73
N ARG A 51 -3.54 -8.69 1.14
CA ARG A 51 -2.40 -9.22 1.91
C ARG A 51 -1.75 -8.10 2.74
N LEU A 52 -1.59 -6.93 2.16
CA LEU A 52 -1.06 -5.77 2.89
C LEU A 52 -1.98 -5.37 4.03
N ALA A 53 -3.28 -5.38 3.79
CA ALA A 53 -4.27 -5.08 4.82
C ALA A 53 -4.15 -6.04 5.99
N ARG A 54 -3.97 -7.32 5.70
CA ARG A 54 -3.79 -8.34 6.74
C ARG A 54 -2.50 -8.11 7.53
N VAL A 55 -1.41 -7.86 6.83
CA VAL A 55 -0.09 -7.65 7.46
C VAL A 55 -0.11 -6.43 8.36
N LEU A 56 -0.76 -5.37 7.92
CA LEU A 56 -0.82 -4.11 8.65
C LEU A 56 -1.98 -4.07 9.65
N GLU A 57 -2.84 -5.08 9.64
CA GLU A 57 -4.01 -5.17 10.51
C GLU A 57 -4.90 -3.95 10.39
N ARG A 58 -5.12 -3.52 9.15
CA ARG A 58 -5.98 -2.40 8.83
C ARG A 58 -6.90 -2.80 7.69
N PRO A 59 -8.13 -2.28 7.65
CA PRO A 59 -8.98 -2.54 6.50
C PRO A 59 -8.36 -1.95 5.23
N VAL A 60 -8.63 -2.57 4.09
CA VAL A 60 -8.03 -2.15 2.83
C VAL A 60 -8.39 -0.68 2.52
N GLU A 61 -9.57 -0.25 2.90
CA GLU A 61 -10.01 1.12 2.67
C GLU A 61 -9.26 2.14 3.51
N ALA A 62 -8.61 1.70 4.58
CA ALA A 62 -7.75 2.58 5.38
C ALA A 62 -6.38 2.75 4.73
N LEU A 63 -6.02 1.83 3.83
CA LEU A 63 -4.71 1.82 3.17
C LEU A 63 -4.77 2.45 1.78
N PHE A 64 -5.87 2.23 1.07
CA PHE A 64 -6.02 2.68 -0.31
C PHE A 64 -7.32 3.44 -0.47
N ALA A 65 -7.28 4.47 -1.29
CA ALA A 65 -8.46 5.25 -1.61
C ALA A 65 -8.34 5.79 -3.02
N LEU A 66 -9.47 6.05 -3.64
CA LEU A 66 -9.49 6.77 -4.89
C LEU A 66 -9.26 8.24 -4.59
N ALA A 67 -8.41 8.88 -5.38
CA ALA A 67 -8.21 10.32 -5.24
C ALA A 67 -9.52 11.02 -5.60
N ASP A 68 -10.01 11.87 -4.72
CA ASP A 68 -11.26 12.56 -4.95
C ASP A 68 -11.02 13.82 -5.79
N ALA A 69 -10.99 13.63 -7.08
CA ALA A 69 -10.76 14.73 -8.00
C ALA A 69 -12.02 15.57 -8.18
N ALA A 70 -13.16 15.10 -7.72
CA ALA A 70 -14.42 15.79 -7.89
C ALA A 70 -14.72 16.74 -6.73
N ALA A 71 -13.94 16.66 -5.71
CA ALA A 71 -14.14 17.49 -4.52
C ALA A 71 -14.15 18.96 -4.85
#